data_f830552ce802b7fd30ce09bd53e79987
#
_entry.id   f830552ce802b7fd30ce09bd53e79987
#
_cell.length_a   1.000
_cell.length_b   1.000
_cell.length_c   1.000
_cell.angle_alpha   90.00
_cell.angle_beta   90.00
_cell.angle_gamma   90.00
#
_symmetry.space_group_name_H-M   'P 1'
#
loop_
_entity.id
_entity.type
_entity.pdbx_description
1 polymer ?
#
loop_
_entity_poly.entity_id
_entity_poly.type
_entity_poly.pdbx_seq_one_letter_code
_entity_poly.pdbx_strand_id
1 'polypeptide(L)'
;LEEEKDFGINEDSARAETMAAGRKLASDAELLAIFERTYGKISNGTLVKHKTKPKESEYRAMEQQKRSLHRLERIGKPDTHFVIDGYNLINADEHMKELSKADIGAARDHLINILANYRGYLGCKMTIVFDAYRVPYSFGRKYKVSDTDVVYTKENETADAYIAELTKDIGKRESVTVVSSDALVQEMSLGHGALRISSREFLIDIETALQ
;
A
#
# COMPACT_ATOMS: atom_id res chain seq x y z
N LEU A 1 21.65 -71.34 -27.31
CA LEU A 1 22.78 -71.27 -26.43
C LEU A 1 23.63 -70.09 -26.86
N GLU A 2 23.16 -68.89 -26.66
CA GLU A 2 23.84 -67.63 -26.97
C GLU A 2 23.98 -66.82 -25.69
N GLU A 3 25.22 -66.48 -25.38
CA GLU A 3 25.58 -65.63 -24.25
C GLU A 3 25.23 -64.18 -24.60
N GLU A 4 24.27 -63.60 -23.89
CA GLU A 4 24.05 -62.15 -23.87
C GLU A 4 25.09 -61.53 -22.92
N LYS A 5 26.01 -60.75 -23.48
CA LYS A 5 26.90 -59.87 -22.73
C LYS A 5 26.14 -58.62 -22.33
N ASP A 6 25.90 -58.54 -21.04
CA ASP A 6 25.37 -57.35 -20.36
C ASP A 6 26.43 -56.22 -20.41
N PHE A 7 26.18 -55.17 -21.23
CA PHE A 7 26.90 -53.94 -21.25
C PHE A 7 26.18 -52.90 -20.34
N GLY A 8 26.28 -53.16 -19.03
CA GLY A 8 25.88 -52.16 -18.03
C GLY A 8 26.77 -50.92 -18.12
N ILE A 9 26.38 -49.99 -18.96
CA ILE A 9 26.96 -48.63 -18.96
C ILE A 9 26.38 -47.90 -17.72
N ASN A 10 27.25 -47.69 -16.75
CA ASN A 10 26.93 -47.03 -15.50
C ASN A 10 26.73 -45.52 -15.74
N GLU A 11 25.52 -45.13 -16.15
CA GLU A 11 25.16 -43.74 -16.44
C GLU A 11 25.25 -42.85 -15.21
N ASP A 12 25.22 -43.40 -14.00
CA ASP A 12 25.30 -42.66 -12.75
C ASP A 12 26.72 -42.19 -12.43
N SER A 13 27.77 -42.93 -12.86
CA SER A 13 29.16 -42.47 -12.66
C SER A 13 29.53 -41.33 -13.60
N ALA A 14 29.04 -41.36 -14.83
CA ALA A 14 29.28 -40.29 -15.81
C ALA A 14 28.52 -38.97 -15.42
N ARG A 15 27.37 -39.09 -14.77
CA ARG A 15 26.62 -37.93 -14.20
C ARG A 15 27.30 -37.35 -12.96
N ALA A 16 27.90 -38.19 -12.12
CA ALA A 16 28.61 -37.73 -10.93
C ALA A 16 29.93 -37.01 -11.29
N GLU A 17 30.62 -37.45 -12.29
CA GLU A 17 31.85 -36.77 -12.78
C GLU A 17 31.57 -35.46 -13.50
N THR A 18 30.45 -35.32 -14.21
CA THR A 18 30.02 -34.05 -14.81
C THR A 18 29.54 -33.02 -13.81
N MET A 19 29.02 -33.44 -12.64
CA MET A 19 28.67 -32.54 -11.56
C MET A 19 29.83 -32.18 -10.64
N ALA A 20 30.89 -33.03 -10.57
CA ALA A 20 32.10 -32.77 -9.80
C ALA A 20 33.12 -31.87 -10.57
N ALA A 21 33.00 -31.72 -11.89
CA ALA A 21 33.63 -30.63 -12.61
C ALA A 21 32.93 -29.34 -12.31
N GLY A 22 33.09 -28.87 -11.04
CA GLY A 22 32.60 -27.59 -10.58
C GLY A 22 32.98 -26.55 -11.63
N ARG A 23 31.97 -25.95 -12.26
CA ARG A 23 32.14 -24.71 -13.01
C ARG A 23 32.80 -23.74 -12.04
N LYS A 24 34.12 -23.67 -12.10
CA LYS A 24 34.85 -22.57 -11.47
C LYS A 24 34.25 -21.32 -12.08
N LEU A 25 33.42 -20.64 -11.31
CA LEU A 25 32.96 -19.33 -11.69
C LEU A 25 34.22 -18.51 -11.97
N ALA A 26 34.34 -18.02 -13.19
CA ALA A 26 35.47 -17.19 -13.58
C ALA A 26 35.58 -16.05 -12.57
N SER A 27 36.77 -15.80 -12.06
CA SER A 27 36.97 -14.67 -11.15
C SER A 27 36.63 -13.35 -11.89
N ASP A 28 36.30 -12.32 -11.16
CA ASP A 28 36.03 -11.01 -11.73
C ASP A 28 37.15 -10.51 -12.63
N ALA A 29 38.39 -10.86 -12.30
CA ALA A 29 39.57 -10.56 -13.13
C ALA A 29 39.58 -11.34 -14.47
N GLU A 30 39.15 -12.59 -14.47
CA GLU A 30 39.03 -13.40 -15.69
C GLU A 30 37.87 -12.91 -16.55
N LEU A 31 36.75 -12.55 -15.97
CA LEU A 31 35.62 -11.95 -16.68
C LEU A 31 35.99 -10.61 -17.31
N LEU A 32 36.73 -9.77 -16.58
CA LEU A 32 37.24 -8.49 -17.08
C LEU A 32 38.23 -8.70 -18.27
N ALA A 33 39.14 -9.69 -18.17
CA ALA A 33 40.07 -10.02 -19.24
C ALA A 33 39.37 -10.53 -20.49
N ILE A 34 38.33 -11.36 -20.36
CA ILE A 34 37.50 -11.83 -21.47
C ILE A 34 36.75 -10.63 -22.10
N PHE A 35 36.21 -9.74 -21.31
CA PHE A 35 35.51 -8.56 -21.80
C PHE A 35 36.44 -7.61 -22.55
N GLU A 36 37.63 -7.33 -22.01
CA GLU A 36 38.64 -6.47 -22.67
C GLU A 36 39.14 -7.05 -23.97
N ARG A 37 39.26 -8.40 -24.05
CA ARG A 37 39.68 -9.10 -25.28
C ARG A 37 38.60 -9.06 -26.37
N THR A 38 37.34 -9.03 -26.00
CA THR A 38 36.19 -9.08 -26.92
C THR A 38 35.77 -7.70 -27.39
N TYR A 39 35.79 -6.70 -26.48
CA TYR A 39 35.25 -5.37 -26.70
C TYR A 39 36.29 -4.24 -26.64
N GLY A 40 37.56 -4.57 -26.43
CA GLY A 40 38.65 -3.60 -26.31
C GLY A 40 38.83 -3.09 -24.86
N LYS A 41 40.02 -2.52 -24.61
CA LYS A 41 40.31 -1.96 -23.26
C LYS A 41 39.33 -0.88 -22.87
N ILE A 42 38.70 -1.09 -21.74
CA ILE A 42 37.84 -0.07 -21.11
C ILE A 42 38.74 1.07 -20.64
N SER A 43 38.71 2.22 -21.31
CA SER A 43 39.36 3.40 -20.77
C SER A 43 38.60 3.82 -19.52
N ASN A 44 39.28 3.95 -18.39
CA ASN A 44 38.71 4.30 -17.07
C ASN A 44 37.93 5.61 -17.01
N GLY A 45 37.69 6.26 -18.14
CA GLY A 45 36.93 7.54 -18.21
C GLY A 45 35.46 7.42 -18.60
N THR A 46 34.96 6.26 -19.07
CA THR A 46 33.67 6.22 -19.76
C THR A 46 32.58 5.40 -19.06
N LEU A 47 32.85 4.68 -17.97
CA LEU A 47 31.87 3.81 -17.30
C LEU A 47 31.57 4.15 -15.86
N VAL A 48 32.07 5.25 -15.33
CA VAL A 48 31.48 5.80 -14.11
C VAL A 48 30.31 6.68 -14.53
N LYS A 49 29.17 6.08 -14.93
CA LYS A 49 27.89 6.69 -14.60
C LYS A 49 27.88 6.78 -13.08
N HIS A 50 28.35 7.91 -12.54
CA HIS A 50 28.01 8.29 -11.20
C HIS A 50 26.49 8.07 -11.11
N LYS A 51 26.05 7.08 -10.37
CA LYS A 51 24.68 7.07 -9.86
C LYS A 51 24.60 8.37 -9.10
N THR A 52 24.11 9.41 -9.74
CA THR A 52 23.80 10.66 -9.09
C THR A 52 22.96 10.26 -7.91
N LYS A 53 23.41 10.57 -6.71
CA LYS A 53 22.62 10.31 -5.50
C LYS A 53 21.24 10.89 -5.80
N PRO A 54 20.16 10.12 -5.62
CA PRO A 54 18.83 10.66 -5.88
C PRO A 54 18.68 11.97 -5.13
N LYS A 55 18.08 12.97 -5.76
CA LYS A 55 17.82 14.26 -5.10
C LYS A 55 17.12 13.97 -3.78
N GLU A 56 17.37 14.76 -2.78
CA GLU A 56 16.77 14.54 -1.44
C GLU A 56 15.25 14.36 -1.50
N SER A 57 14.59 15.06 -2.44
CA SER A 57 13.16 14.89 -2.73
C SER A 57 12.79 13.49 -3.25
N GLU A 58 13.61 12.92 -4.14
CA GLU A 58 13.42 11.57 -4.69
C GLU A 58 13.66 10.50 -3.63
N TYR A 59 14.69 10.71 -2.79
CA TYR A 59 14.96 9.80 -1.66
C TYR A 59 13.81 9.80 -0.65
N ARG A 60 13.28 10.97 -0.30
CA ARG A 60 12.11 11.10 0.60
C ARG A 60 10.88 10.43 0.02
N ALA A 61 10.62 10.60 -1.29
CA ALA A 61 9.49 9.95 -1.96
C ALA A 61 9.62 8.42 -1.95
N MET A 62 10.80 7.88 -2.26
CA MET A 62 11.06 6.43 -2.22
C MET A 62 10.91 5.86 -0.80
N GLU A 63 11.41 6.58 0.22
CA GLU A 63 11.27 6.15 1.61
C GLU A 63 9.80 6.18 2.05
N GLN A 64 9.06 7.20 1.65
CA GLN A 64 7.63 7.33 1.93
C GLN A 64 6.83 6.20 1.28
N GLN A 65 7.09 5.88 0.01
CA GLN A 65 6.49 4.75 -0.68
C GLN A 65 6.81 3.41 -0.01
N LYS A 66 8.07 3.21 0.40
CA LYS A 66 8.47 2.00 1.13
C LYS A 66 7.73 1.85 2.47
N ARG A 67 7.58 2.95 3.21
CA ARG A 67 6.80 2.98 4.46
C ARG A 67 5.31 2.69 4.21
N SER A 68 4.74 3.21 3.12
CA SER A 68 3.38 2.94 2.70
C SER A 68 3.18 1.44 2.40
N LEU A 69 4.01 0.84 1.55
CA LEU A 69 3.94 -0.58 1.24
C LEU A 69 4.00 -1.46 2.49
N HIS A 70 4.95 -1.19 3.39
CA HIS A 70 5.06 -1.93 4.65
C HIS A 70 3.83 -1.73 5.56
N ARG A 71 3.20 -0.55 5.52
CA ARG A 71 1.95 -0.30 6.24
C ARG A 71 0.80 -1.09 5.63
N LEU A 72 0.65 -1.10 4.29
CA LEU A 72 -0.36 -1.87 3.57
C LEU A 72 -0.28 -3.36 3.88
N GLU A 73 0.92 -3.93 3.97
CA GLU A 73 1.11 -5.34 4.37
C GLU A 73 0.58 -5.63 5.78
N ARG A 74 0.64 -4.66 6.68
CA ARG A 74 0.18 -4.81 8.07
C ARG A 74 -1.32 -4.61 8.24
N ILE A 75 -1.91 -3.65 7.53
CA ILE A 75 -3.29 -3.20 7.72
C ILE A 75 -4.23 -3.63 6.60
N GLY A 76 -3.71 -3.93 5.41
CA GLY A 76 -4.49 -4.38 4.25
C GLY A 76 -4.98 -5.83 4.38
N LYS A 77 -5.36 -6.26 5.57
CA LYS A 77 -5.92 -7.60 5.78
C LYS A 77 -7.44 -7.58 5.57
N PRO A 78 -8.03 -8.68 5.04
CA PRO A 78 -9.47 -8.76 4.83
C PRO A 78 -10.31 -8.49 6.09
N ASP A 79 -9.76 -8.80 7.26
CA ASP A 79 -10.42 -8.60 8.55
C ASP A 79 -10.30 -7.17 9.10
N THR A 80 -9.61 -6.27 8.38
CA THR A 80 -9.47 -4.88 8.81
C THR A 80 -10.70 -4.08 8.40
N HIS A 81 -11.21 -3.28 9.33
CA HIS A 81 -12.27 -2.32 9.10
C HIS A 81 -11.71 -0.89 9.17
N PHE A 82 -11.68 -0.20 8.05
CA PHE A 82 -11.32 1.21 8.01
C PHE A 82 -12.51 2.08 8.34
N VAL A 83 -12.35 2.98 9.32
CA VAL A 83 -13.33 4.01 9.66
C VAL A 83 -12.70 5.36 9.32
N ILE A 84 -13.29 6.06 8.37
CA ILE A 84 -12.67 7.21 7.71
C ILE A 84 -13.49 8.46 7.96
N ASP A 85 -12.84 9.51 8.48
CA ASP A 85 -13.40 10.85 8.52
C ASP A 85 -13.33 11.45 7.10
N GLY A 86 -14.49 11.52 6.44
CA GLY A 86 -14.57 11.93 5.04
C GLY A 86 -14.13 13.38 4.81
N TYR A 87 -14.58 14.32 5.66
CA TYR A 87 -14.18 15.72 5.47
C TYR A 87 -12.74 16.01 5.86
N ASN A 88 -12.22 15.29 6.84
CA ASN A 88 -10.80 15.40 7.19
C ASN A 88 -9.92 14.92 6.03
N LEU A 89 -10.35 13.85 5.34
CA LEU A 89 -9.64 13.33 4.18
C LEU A 89 -9.75 14.28 2.97
N ILE A 90 -10.93 14.84 2.68
CA ILE A 90 -11.12 15.86 1.62
C ILE A 90 -10.21 17.07 1.87
N ASN A 91 -10.12 17.54 3.11
CA ASN A 91 -9.30 18.70 3.46
C ASN A 91 -7.79 18.42 3.39
N ALA A 92 -7.38 17.16 3.48
CA ALA A 92 -5.98 16.75 3.41
C ALA A 92 -5.43 16.65 1.98
N ASP A 93 -6.31 16.53 0.99
CA ASP A 93 -5.99 16.51 -0.43
C ASP A 93 -6.27 17.88 -1.06
N GLU A 94 -5.28 18.46 -1.74
CA GLU A 94 -5.43 19.84 -2.29
C GLU A 94 -6.46 19.88 -3.41
N HIS A 95 -6.53 18.89 -4.27
CA HIS A 95 -7.50 18.85 -5.38
C HIS A 95 -8.93 18.68 -4.84
N MET A 96 -9.17 17.75 -3.94
CA MET A 96 -10.49 17.56 -3.33
C MET A 96 -10.91 18.78 -2.50
N LYS A 97 -9.98 19.42 -1.83
CA LYS A 97 -10.22 20.63 -1.06
C LYS A 97 -10.64 21.79 -1.95
N GLU A 98 -9.98 22.02 -3.09
CA GLU A 98 -10.43 23.05 -4.05
C GLU A 98 -11.79 22.70 -4.65
N LEU A 99 -12.02 21.44 -5.03
CA LEU A 99 -13.32 20.96 -5.49
C LEU A 99 -14.41 21.19 -4.45
N SER A 100 -14.13 20.99 -3.17
CA SER A 100 -15.10 21.16 -2.09
C SER A 100 -15.52 22.62 -1.86
N LYS A 101 -14.69 23.60 -2.25
CA LYS A 101 -15.06 25.02 -2.22
C LYS A 101 -16.08 25.37 -3.28
N ALA A 102 -16.01 24.71 -4.44
CA ALA A 102 -16.93 24.93 -5.55
C ALA A 102 -18.20 24.09 -5.38
N ASP A 103 -18.04 22.80 -5.08
CA ASP A 103 -19.13 21.84 -4.89
C ASP A 103 -18.72 20.73 -3.89
N ILE A 104 -19.21 20.85 -2.68
CA ILE A 104 -18.97 19.88 -1.60
C ILE A 104 -19.58 18.51 -1.91
N GLY A 105 -20.67 18.45 -2.70
CA GLY A 105 -21.29 17.21 -3.16
C GLY A 105 -20.35 16.46 -4.11
N ALA A 106 -19.86 17.15 -5.12
CA ALA A 106 -18.90 16.58 -6.07
C ALA A 106 -17.61 16.09 -5.38
N ALA A 107 -17.10 16.83 -4.38
CA ALA A 107 -15.93 16.39 -3.61
C ALA A 107 -16.20 15.10 -2.82
N ARG A 108 -17.38 14.96 -2.21
CA ARG A 108 -17.79 13.72 -1.51
C ARG A 108 -17.90 12.55 -2.47
N ASP A 109 -18.59 12.73 -3.60
CA ASP A 109 -18.77 11.67 -4.60
C ASP A 109 -17.42 11.21 -5.18
N HIS A 110 -16.51 12.16 -5.42
CA HIS A 110 -15.15 11.86 -5.86
C HIS A 110 -14.39 11.02 -4.82
N LEU A 111 -14.41 11.43 -3.55
CA LEU A 111 -13.78 10.67 -2.47
C LEU A 111 -14.38 9.26 -2.32
N ILE A 112 -15.72 9.15 -2.34
CA ILE A 112 -16.41 7.86 -2.21
C ILE A 112 -15.98 6.91 -3.34
N ASN A 113 -15.86 7.39 -4.59
CA ASN A 113 -15.43 6.58 -5.72
C ASN A 113 -13.98 6.11 -5.57
N ILE A 114 -13.06 6.98 -5.17
CA ILE A 114 -11.66 6.60 -4.90
C ILE A 114 -11.60 5.51 -3.83
N LEU A 115 -12.29 5.72 -2.72
CA LEU A 115 -12.28 4.80 -1.59
C LEU A 115 -12.96 3.46 -1.90
N ALA A 116 -14.02 3.46 -2.71
CA ALA A 116 -14.65 2.23 -3.16
C ALA A 116 -13.72 1.38 -4.03
N ASN A 117 -12.94 2.02 -4.92
CA ASN A 117 -11.91 1.34 -5.72
C ASN A 117 -10.79 0.79 -4.83
N TYR A 118 -10.28 1.61 -3.91
CA TYR A 118 -9.23 1.21 -2.97
C TYR A 118 -9.69 0.06 -2.05
N ARG A 119 -10.92 0.11 -1.56
CA ARG A 119 -11.54 -0.97 -0.80
C ARG A 119 -11.58 -2.27 -1.62
N GLY A 120 -11.95 -2.19 -2.90
CA GLY A 120 -11.94 -3.34 -3.82
C GLY A 120 -10.56 -3.96 -3.97
N TYR A 121 -9.52 -3.14 -4.05
CA TYR A 121 -8.13 -3.57 -4.09
C TYR A 121 -7.69 -4.29 -2.81
N LEU A 122 -8.01 -3.75 -1.64
CA LEU A 122 -7.61 -4.32 -0.35
C LEU A 122 -8.48 -5.51 0.08
N GLY A 123 -9.73 -5.62 -0.39
CA GLY A 123 -10.68 -6.62 0.09
C GLY A 123 -11.12 -6.44 1.55
N CYS A 124 -10.92 -5.26 2.13
CA CYS A 124 -11.23 -4.92 3.51
C CYS A 124 -12.66 -4.39 3.69
N LYS A 125 -13.10 -4.19 4.94
CA LYS A 125 -14.31 -3.42 5.26
C LYS A 125 -14.00 -1.94 5.33
N MET A 126 -14.94 -1.08 4.94
CA MET A 126 -14.73 0.36 4.94
C MET A 126 -16.00 1.12 5.26
N THR A 127 -15.92 2.08 6.17
CA THR A 127 -16.98 3.01 6.51
C THR A 127 -16.45 4.44 6.40
N ILE A 128 -17.13 5.24 5.59
CA ILE A 128 -16.84 6.68 5.43
C ILE A 128 -17.89 7.45 6.23
N VAL A 129 -17.47 8.34 7.10
CA VAL A 129 -18.33 9.15 7.92
C VAL A 129 -18.23 10.61 7.49
N PHE A 130 -19.38 11.21 7.21
CA PHE A 130 -19.52 12.64 6.92
C PHE A 130 -20.37 13.30 7.98
N ASP A 131 -19.91 14.45 8.49
CA ASP A 131 -20.67 15.26 9.41
C ASP A 131 -21.91 15.86 8.72
N ALA A 132 -23.06 15.72 9.40
CA ALA A 132 -24.35 16.22 8.92
C ALA A 132 -24.40 17.74 8.80
N TYR A 133 -23.62 18.47 9.59
CA TYR A 133 -23.60 19.94 9.59
C TYR A 133 -23.41 20.55 8.20
N ARG A 134 -22.75 19.84 7.30
CA ARG A 134 -22.53 20.27 5.91
C ARG A 134 -23.53 19.69 4.90
N VAL A 135 -24.57 19.01 5.37
CA VAL A 135 -25.61 18.41 4.53
C VAL A 135 -26.97 18.92 5.01
N PRO A 136 -27.63 19.85 4.30
CA PRO A 136 -28.95 20.33 4.68
C PRO A 136 -29.94 19.16 4.86
N TYR A 137 -30.72 19.17 5.94
CA TYR A 137 -31.77 18.17 6.21
C TYR A 137 -31.24 16.72 6.37
N SER A 138 -30.05 16.51 6.93
CA SER A 138 -29.54 15.17 7.20
C SER A 138 -30.18 14.61 8.49
N PHE A 139 -31.10 13.66 8.29
CA PHE A 139 -31.71 12.89 9.40
C PHE A 139 -30.90 11.64 9.77
N GLY A 140 -29.59 11.64 9.46
CA GLY A 140 -28.75 10.45 9.59
C GLY A 140 -29.01 9.47 8.43
N ARG A 141 -28.22 9.54 7.39
CA ARG A 141 -28.37 8.67 6.21
C ARG A 141 -27.22 7.68 6.18
N LYS A 142 -27.56 6.40 5.97
CA LYS A 142 -26.59 5.34 5.76
C LYS A 142 -26.92 4.59 4.46
N TYR A 143 -25.93 4.41 3.59
CA TYR A 143 -26.08 3.65 2.35
C TYR A 143 -24.74 3.01 1.94
N LYS A 144 -24.75 2.15 0.95
CA LYS A 144 -23.56 1.46 0.43
C LYS A 144 -23.26 1.87 -1.00
N VAL A 145 -21.98 2.03 -1.29
CA VAL A 145 -21.44 2.17 -2.64
C VAL A 145 -20.35 1.11 -2.81
N SER A 146 -20.57 0.15 -3.71
CA SER A 146 -19.62 -0.95 -3.96
C SER A 146 -19.12 -1.61 -2.67
N ASP A 147 -20.05 -1.96 -1.76
CA ASP A 147 -19.78 -2.51 -0.42
C ASP A 147 -19.02 -1.59 0.56
N THR A 148 -18.80 -0.33 0.23
CA THR A 148 -18.32 0.69 1.16
C THR A 148 -19.52 1.31 1.87
N ASP A 149 -19.54 1.30 3.19
CA ASP A 149 -20.56 1.97 3.97
C ASP A 149 -20.31 3.47 3.97
N VAL A 150 -21.32 4.26 3.59
CA VAL A 150 -21.29 5.74 3.65
C VAL A 150 -22.33 6.20 4.66
N VAL A 151 -21.87 6.95 5.64
CA VAL A 151 -22.69 7.43 6.76
C VAL A 151 -22.65 8.94 6.80
N TYR A 152 -23.83 9.55 6.84
CA TYR A 152 -24.02 10.94 7.25
C TYR A 152 -24.56 10.94 8.68
N THR A 153 -23.90 11.64 9.58
CA THR A 153 -24.32 11.71 10.97
C THR A 153 -25.70 12.38 11.11
N LYS A 154 -26.32 12.24 12.24
CA LYS A 154 -27.57 12.97 12.55
C LYS A 154 -27.27 14.43 12.84
N GLU A 155 -28.30 15.25 12.76
CA GLU A 155 -28.25 16.62 13.28
C GLU A 155 -27.84 16.57 14.77
N ASN A 156 -26.89 17.40 15.18
CA ASN A 156 -26.29 17.42 16.52
C ASN A 156 -25.36 16.22 16.87
N GLU A 157 -25.03 15.36 15.93
CA GLU A 157 -24.02 14.31 16.07
C GLU A 157 -22.80 14.64 15.20
N THR A 158 -21.63 14.80 15.81
CA THR A 158 -20.39 15.04 15.06
C THR A 158 -19.84 13.74 14.46
N ALA A 159 -19.10 13.85 13.36
CA ALA A 159 -18.39 12.71 12.79
C ALA A 159 -17.43 12.08 13.81
N ASP A 160 -16.75 12.88 14.61
CA ASP A 160 -15.83 12.43 15.65
C ASP A 160 -16.50 11.54 16.70
N ALA A 161 -17.66 11.99 17.21
CA ALA A 161 -18.43 11.23 18.19
C ALA A 161 -18.92 9.90 17.59
N TYR A 162 -19.44 9.94 16.37
CA TYR A 162 -19.88 8.75 15.66
C TYR A 162 -18.72 7.76 15.41
N ILE A 163 -17.56 8.24 14.96
CA ILE A 163 -16.36 7.41 14.73
C ILE A 163 -15.91 6.75 16.05
N ALA A 164 -15.89 7.50 17.15
CA ALA A 164 -15.50 6.96 18.45
C ALA A 164 -16.45 5.85 18.93
N GLU A 165 -17.77 6.07 18.81
CA GLU A 165 -18.80 5.09 19.19
C GLU A 165 -18.72 3.84 18.29
N LEU A 166 -18.66 4.02 16.98
CA LEU A 166 -18.52 2.93 16.02
C LEU A 166 -17.26 2.10 16.30
N THR A 167 -16.12 2.78 16.52
CA THR A 167 -14.84 2.13 16.82
C THR A 167 -14.92 1.27 18.09
N LYS A 168 -15.58 1.78 19.13
CA LYS A 168 -15.81 1.04 20.39
C LYS A 168 -16.67 -0.21 20.17
N ASP A 169 -17.68 -0.12 19.32
CA ASP A 169 -18.62 -1.21 19.08
C ASP A 169 -18.00 -2.33 18.25
N ILE A 170 -17.34 -1.99 17.13
CA ILE A 170 -16.75 -2.97 16.22
C ILE A 170 -15.37 -3.46 16.68
N GLY A 171 -14.60 -2.64 17.41
CA GLY A 171 -13.24 -2.95 17.84
C GLY A 171 -13.13 -4.19 18.76
N LYS A 172 -14.25 -4.64 19.32
CA LYS A 172 -14.31 -5.88 20.09
C LYS A 172 -14.27 -7.15 19.24
N ARG A 173 -14.57 -7.04 17.95
CA ARG A 173 -14.75 -8.19 17.02
C ARG A 173 -13.85 -8.11 15.79
N GLU A 174 -13.43 -6.90 15.42
CA GLU A 174 -12.70 -6.63 14.19
C GLU A 174 -11.45 -5.79 14.48
N SER A 175 -10.44 -5.92 13.64
CA SER A 175 -9.29 -5.03 13.66
C SER A 175 -9.70 -3.70 13.03
N VAL A 176 -9.76 -2.64 13.81
CA VAL A 176 -10.20 -1.31 13.35
C VAL A 176 -9.01 -0.42 13.09
N THR A 177 -9.04 0.29 11.98
CA THR A 177 -8.10 1.35 11.64
C THR A 177 -8.87 2.65 11.39
N VAL A 178 -8.62 3.66 12.20
CA VAL A 178 -9.24 4.98 12.05
C VAL A 178 -8.34 5.90 11.25
N VAL A 179 -8.94 6.56 10.25
CA VAL A 179 -8.27 7.52 9.36
C VAL A 179 -8.80 8.92 9.65
N SER A 180 -8.01 9.69 10.34
CA SER A 180 -8.25 11.12 10.60
C SER A 180 -6.94 11.79 11.00
N SER A 181 -6.78 13.07 10.69
CA SER A 181 -5.68 13.90 11.19
C SER A 181 -6.07 14.68 12.46
N ASP A 182 -7.32 14.55 12.92
CA ASP A 182 -7.75 15.15 14.17
C ASP A 182 -7.16 14.40 15.36
N ALA A 183 -6.48 15.12 16.25
CA ALA A 183 -5.79 14.54 17.40
C ALA A 183 -6.77 13.90 18.39
N LEU A 184 -7.95 14.52 18.59
CA LEU A 184 -8.97 14.03 19.52
C LEU A 184 -9.54 12.68 19.03
N VAL A 185 -9.90 12.60 17.75
CA VAL A 185 -10.39 11.35 17.12
C VAL A 185 -9.35 10.25 17.23
N GLN A 186 -8.08 10.59 16.97
CA GLN A 186 -6.98 9.63 17.07
C GLN A 186 -6.77 9.13 18.51
N GLU A 187 -6.85 10.00 19.51
CA GLU A 187 -6.68 9.64 20.92
C GLU A 187 -7.83 8.75 21.42
N MET A 188 -9.08 9.13 21.14
CA MET A 188 -10.26 8.35 21.49
C MET A 188 -10.24 6.95 20.86
N SER A 189 -9.82 6.86 19.61
CA SER A 189 -9.73 5.60 18.87
C SER A 189 -8.67 4.65 19.46
N LEU A 190 -7.52 5.19 19.88
CA LEU A 190 -6.49 4.42 20.59
C LEU A 190 -6.99 3.83 21.90
N GLY A 191 -7.78 4.58 22.67
CA GLY A 191 -8.40 4.11 23.90
C GLY A 191 -9.32 2.89 23.70
N HIS A 192 -9.80 2.68 22.48
CA HIS A 192 -10.63 1.53 22.09
C HIS A 192 -9.84 0.43 21.35
N GLY A 193 -8.50 0.52 21.31
CA GLY A 193 -7.64 -0.51 20.70
C GLY A 193 -7.55 -0.44 19.17
N ALA A 194 -8.04 0.63 18.53
CA ALA A 194 -7.92 0.83 17.11
C ALA A 194 -6.51 1.30 16.70
N LEU A 195 -6.09 0.93 15.52
CA LEU A 195 -4.94 1.53 14.86
C LEU A 195 -5.34 2.90 14.29
N ARG A 196 -4.38 3.79 14.15
CA ARG A 196 -4.61 5.11 13.56
C ARG A 196 -3.69 5.38 12.38
N ILE A 197 -4.22 6.08 11.39
CA ILE A 197 -3.47 6.60 10.25
C ILE A 197 -3.92 8.04 10.04
N SER A 198 -2.98 8.94 9.78
CA SER A 198 -3.34 10.31 9.40
C SER A 198 -3.93 10.33 7.99
N SER A 199 -4.80 11.29 7.71
CA SER A 199 -5.42 11.47 6.39
C SER A 199 -4.38 11.59 5.28
N ARG A 200 -3.28 12.31 5.53
CA ARG A 200 -2.21 12.49 4.56
C ARG A 200 -1.43 11.19 4.26
N GLU A 201 -1.14 10.40 5.28
CA GLU A 201 -0.50 9.08 5.10
C GLU A 201 -1.41 8.12 4.35
N PHE A 202 -2.71 8.15 4.63
CA PHE A 202 -3.69 7.29 3.97
C PHE A 202 -3.85 7.63 2.48
N LEU A 203 -3.83 8.92 2.11
CA LEU A 203 -3.81 9.34 0.70
C LEU A 203 -2.60 8.78 -0.06
N ILE A 204 -1.42 8.77 0.56
CA ILE A 204 -0.23 8.15 -0.03
C ILE A 204 -0.40 6.64 -0.20
N ASP A 205 -1.04 5.97 0.77
CA ASP A 205 -1.33 4.55 0.69
C ASP A 205 -2.26 4.24 -0.49
N ILE A 206 -3.28 5.07 -0.72
CA ILE A 206 -4.20 4.98 -1.86
C ILE A 206 -3.44 5.18 -3.18
N GLU A 207 -2.66 6.25 -3.30
CA GLU A 207 -1.87 6.52 -4.50
C GLU A 207 -0.89 5.39 -4.81
N THR A 208 -0.23 4.85 -3.79
CA THR A 208 0.72 3.73 -3.94
C THR A 208 0.05 2.44 -4.41
N ALA A 209 -1.17 2.20 -3.97
CA ALA A 209 -1.90 0.97 -4.27
C ALA A 209 -2.58 0.98 -5.64
N LEU A 210 -2.95 2.17 -6.15
CA LEU A 210 -3.71 2.33 -7.41
C LEU A 210 -2.83 2.71 -8.61
N GLN A 211 -1.50 2.86 -8.43
CA GLN A 211 -0.50 3.00 -9.50
C GLN A 211 -0.15 1.65 -10.10
#